data_c044ff04148e8becb79320a639b0ccde
#
_entry.id   c044ff04148e8becb79320a639b0ccde
#
_cell.length_a   1.000
_cell.length_b   1.000
_cell.length_c   1.000
_cell.angle_alpha   90.00
_cell.angle_beta   90.00
_cell.angle_gamma   90.00
#
_symmetry.space_group_name_H-M   'P 1'
#
loop_
_entity.id
_entity.type
_entity.pdbx_description
1 polymer ?
#
loop_
_entity_poly.entity_id
_entity_poly.type
_entity_poly.pdbx_seq_one_letter_code
_entity_poly.pdbx_strand_id
1 'polypeptide(L)'
;MLRFILVALALCSCTLSWSNDLVVSTQPIYLISKAVTQGIEQPKLLLANQSGHDITLKPAHRKTIQDASLVIWLGKAHEAPLDKVLSSQPKAISILDSGLVKLLPLRNTRGKALPNTVDTHIWLDPNNAVRIGFFIAALRSQQYPAHRQAYWNNARTFAARMLKVTQQYNQTGQSRPYWSYH
;
A
#
# COMPACT_ATOMS: atom_id res chain seq x y z
N MET A 1 16.42 -28.99 57.89
CA MET A 1 15.19 -28.41 57.33
C MET A 1 15.60 -27.51 56.15
N LEU A 2 15.52 -28.01 54.93
CA LEU A 2 15.96 -27.32 53.70
C LEU A 2 14.74 -26.65 53.08
N ARG A 3 14.67 -25.32 53.07
CA ARG A 3 13.59 -24.56 52.46
C ARG A 3 13.91 -24.39 50.98
N PHE A 4 13.18 -25.08 50.11
CA PHE A 4 13.18 -24.84 48.65
C PHE A 4 12.38 -23.58 48.36
N ILE A 5 13.07 -22.55 47.85
CA ILE A 5 12.45 -21.34 47.28
C ILE A 5 12.19 -21.65 45.82
N LEU A 6 10.94 -21.88 45.45
CA LEU A 6 10.46 -21.96 44.06
C LEU A 6 10.35 -20.53 43.51
N VAL A 7 11.31 -20.14 42.67
CA VAL A 7 11.18 -18.91 41.86
C VAL A 7 10.33 -19.24 40.64
N ALA A 8 9.06 -18.81 40.67
CA ALA A 8 8.19 -18.87 39.51
C ALA A 8 8.61 -17.77 38.53
N LEU A 9 9.28 -18.17 37.43
CA LEU A 9 9.58 -17.30 36.30
C LEU A 9 8.28 -17.06 35.54
N ALA A 10 7.60 -15.93 35.79
CA ALA A 10 6.47 -15.49 34.98
C ALA A 10 6.96 -15.08 33.58
N LEU A 11 6.85 -16.00 32.63
CA LEU A 11 6.99 -15.70 31.20
C LEU A 11 5.85 -14.75 30.80
N CYS A 12 6.14 -13.46 30.83
CA CYS A 12 5.25 -12.44 30.28
C CYS A 12 5.22 -12.63 28.75
N SER A 13 4.28 -13.46 28.28
CA SER A 13 3.98 -13.59 26.87
C SER A 13 3.39 -12.27 26.39
N CYS A 14 4.23 -11.35 25.93
CA CYS A 14 3.77 -10.19 25.17
C CYS A 14 3.06 -10.71 23.92
N THR A 15 1.75 -10.87 24.00
CA THR A 15 0.92 -11.01 22.80
C THR A 15 1.07 -9.72 22.02
N LEU A 16 1.86 -9.76 20.95
CA LEU A 16 1.88 -8.70 19.95
C LEU A 16 0.44 -8.58 19.43
N SER A 17 -0.29 -7.62 19.99
CA SER A 17 -1.58 -7.22 19.43
C SER A 17 -1.28 -6.59 18.07
N TRP A 18 -1.50 -7.33 17.01
CA TRP A 18 -1.42 -6.84 15.64
C TRP A 18 -2.58 -5.88 15.44
N SER A 19 -2.39 -4.65 15.83
CA SER A 19 -3.32 -3.58 15.55
C SER A 19 -3.33 -3.34 14.04
N ASN A 20 -4.51 -3.27 13.42
CA ASN A 20 -4.67 -2.95 11.99
C ASN A 20 -4.42 -1.46 11.76
N ASP A 21 -3.24 -0.99 12.13
CA ASP A 21 -2.90 0.43 12.10
C ASP A 21 -2.76 0.97 10.68
N LEU A 22 -2.33 0.12 9.74
CA LEU A 22 -2.23 0.46 8.33
C LEU A 22 -3.43 -0.05 7.56
N VAL A 23 -4.24 0.87 7.06
CA VAL A 23 -5.35 0.59 6.15
C VAL A 23 -5.00 1.09 4.76
N VAL A 24 -5.28 0.29 3.74
CA VAL A 24 -5.07 0.65 2.35
C VAL A 24 -6.33 0.41 1.53
N SER A 25 -6.59 1.26 0.56
CA SER A 25 -7.90 1.25 -0.11
C SER A 25 -8.04 0.12 -1.11
N THR A 26 -7.05 -0.12 -1.97
CA THR A 26 -7.13 -1.01 -3.13
C THR A 26 -6.17 -2.18 -3.04
N GLN A 27 -6.52 -3.26 -3.74
CA GLN A 27 -5.71 -4.49 -3.79
C GLN A 27 -4.27 -4.26 -4.25
N PRO A 28 -3.95 -3.48 -5.30
CA PRO A 28 -2.56 -3.25 -5.70
C PRO A 28 -1.73 -2.59 -4.60
N ILE A 29 -2.27 -1.55 -3.94
CA ILE A 29 -1.58 -0.87 -2.84
C ILE A 29 -1.44 -1.79 -1.62
N TYR A 30 -2.45 -2.65 -1.37
CA TYR A 30 -2.36 -3.68 -0.33
C TYR A 30 -1.20 -4.65 -0.56
N LEU A 31 -0.99 -5.13 -1.80
CA LEU A 31 0.10 -6.05 -2.11
C LEU A 31 1.48 -5.40 -1.92
N ILE A 32 1.63 -4.14 -2.33
CA ILE A 32 2.85 -3.36 -2.08
C ILE A 32 3.07 -3.19 -0.57
N SER A 33 2.03 -2.78 0.16
CA SER A 33 2.07 -2.59 1.61
C SER A 33 2.46 -3.88 2.32
N LYS A 34 1.82 -5.00 1.94
CA LYS A 34 2.11 -6.33 2.51
C LYS A 34 3.57 -6.75 2.30
N ALA A 35 4.15 -6.44 1.14
CA ALA A 35 5.56 -6.73 0.87
C ALA A 35 6.49 -5.90 1.79
N VAL A 36 6.16 -4.62 2.02
CA VAL A 36 6.96 -3.71 2.86
C VAL A 36 6.81 -4.01 4.34
N THR A 37 5.63 -4.46 4.78
CA THR A 37 5.34 -4.71 6.21
C THR A 37 5.53 -6.17 6.61
N GLN A 38 6.03 -7.01 5.72
CA GLN A 38 6.22 -8.45 5.95
C GLN A 38 7.02 -8.73 7.23
N GLY A 39 6.46 -9.59 8.10
CA GLY A 39 7.08 -9.97 9.37
C GLY A 39 6.99 -8.91 10.48
N ILE A 40 6.35 -7.76 10.22
CA ILE A 40 6.22 -6.66 11.18
C ILE A 40 4.76 -6.44 11.55
N GLU A 41 3.91 -6.24 10.54
CA GLU A 41 2.47 -6.00 10.71
C GLU A 41 1.68 -6.49 9.48
N GLN A 42 0.37 -6.60 9.64
CA GLN A 42 -0.53 -7.00 8.56
C GLN A 42 -1.39 -5.81 8.16
N PRO A 43 -1.20 -5.20 6.97
CA PRO A 43 -2.06 -4.13 6.50
C PRO A 43 -3.49 -4.66 6.27
N LYS A 44 -4.48 -3.79 6.40
CA LYS A 44 -5.88 -4.09 6.15
C LYS A 44 -6.35 -3.51 4.83
N LEU A 45 -6.91 -4.35 3.98
CA LEU A 45 -7.54 -3.91 2.74
C LEU A 45 -8.95 -3.38 3.02
N LEU A 46 -9.20 -2.11 2.67
CA LEU A 46 -10.49 -1.46 2.91
C LEU A 46 -11.57 -1.95 1.93
N LEU A 47 -11.24 -1.99 0.64
CA LEU A 47 -12.18 -2.28 -0.43
C LEU A 47 -11.99 -3.70 -0.97
N ALA A 48 -12.05 -4.69 -0.06
CA ALA A 48 -12.02 -6.08 -0.47
C ALA A 48 -13.21 -6.40 -1.39
N ASN A 49 -12.94 -7.01 -2.55
CA ASN A 49 -13.94 -7.42 -3.55
C ASN A 49 -14.72 -6.25 -4.19
N GLN A 50 -14.17 -5.05 -4.21
CA GLN A 50 -14.73 -3.90 -4.93
C GLN A 50 -13.70 -3.35 -5.92
N SER A 51 -14.15 -2.90 -7.08
CA SER A 51 -13.30 -2.13 -7.99
C SER A 51 -13.18 -0.69 -7.48
N GLY A 52 -12.05 -0.02 -7.79
CA GLY A 52 -11.85 1.38 -7.39
C GLY A 52 -12.90 2.35 -7.94
N HIS A 53 -13.65 1.94 -8.98
CA HIS A 53 -14.66 2.76 -9.63
C HIS A 53 -16.07 2.53 -9.07
N ASP A 54 -16.36 1.35 -8.53
CA ASP A 54 -17.68 0.98 -7.97
C ASP A 54 -17.60 0.76 -6.47
N ILE A 55 -17.43 1.84 -5.72
CA ILE A 55 -17.23 1.80 -4.27
C ILE A 55 -18.54 2.05 -3.56
N THR A 56 -18.95 1.09 -2.74
CA THR A 56 -20.03 1.27 -1.75
C THR A 56 -19.46 1.28 -0.34
N LEU A 57 -19.50 2.44 0.31
CA LEU A 57 -19.06 2.58 1.69
C LEU A 57 -20.09 2.02 2.67
N LYS A 58 -19.70 0.97 3.39
CA LYS A 58 -20.47 0.36 4.47
C LYS A 58 -20.08 0.96 5.83
N PRO A 59 -20.93 0.89 6.88
CA PRO A 59 -20.56 1.32 8.23
C PRO A 59 -19.25 0.68 8.74
N ALA A 60 -19.02 -0.60 8.41
CA ALA A 60 -17.77 -1.29 8.76
C ALA A 60 -16.52 -0.64 8.15
N HIS A 61 -16.61 -0.12 6.90
CA HIS A 61 -15.48 0.60 6.28
C HIS A 61 -15.18 1.90 7.03
N ARG A 62 -16.22 2.65 7.45
CA ARG A 62 -16.04 3.88 8.24
C ARG A 62 -15.35 3.60 9.56
N LYS A 63 -15.78 2.54 10.26
CA LYS A 63 -15.13 2.10 11.49
C LYS A 63 -13.66 1.72 11.26
N THR A 64 -13.36 0.96 10.22
CA THR A 64 -11.99 0.59 9.86
C THR A 64 -11.11 1.83 9.61
N ILE A 65 -11.63 2.84 8.90
CA ILE A 65 -10.93 4.11 8.68
C ILE A 65 -10.74 4.86 9.99
N GLN A 66 -11.75 4.89 10.85
CA GLN A 66 -11.69 5.58 12.13
C GLN A 66 -10.63 4.99 13.07
N ASP A 67 -10.54 3.66 13.13
CA ASP A 67 -9.63 2.91 14.00
C ASP A 67 -8.18 2.88 13.46
N ALA A 68 -7.96 3.21 12.19
CA ALA A 68 -6.64 3.21 11.58
C ALA A 68 -5.72 4.31 12.12
N SER A 69 -4.42 4.03 12.25
CA SER A 69 -3.40 5.05 12.51
C SER A 69 -2.89 5.72 11.23
N LEU A 70 -3.00 5.01 10.11
CA LEU A 70 -2.63 5.49 8.77
C LEU A 70 -3.57 4.88 7.73
N VAL A 71 -4.09 5.72 6.84
CA VAL A 71 -4.87 5.27 5.67
C VAL A 71 -4.13 5.71 4.42
N ILE A 72 -3.84 4.78 3.51
CA ILE A 72 -3.26 5.08 2.20
C ILE A 72 -4.29 4.74 1.13
N TRP A 73 -4.63 5.71 0.31
CA TRP A 73 -5.59 5.56 -0.77
C TRP A 73 -5.05 6.17 -2.07
N LEU A 74 -5.62 5.83 -3.19
CA LEU A 74 -5.15 6.36 -4.48
C LEU A 74 -5.47 7.85 -4.62
N GLY A 75 -6.64 8.28 -4.17
CA GLY A 75 -7.06 9.66 -4.29
C GLY A 75 -8.40 9.80 -4.99
N LYS A 76 -8.96 11.01 -4.96
CA LYS A 76 -10.27 11.34 -5.48
C LYS A 76 -10.47 10.96 -6.95
N ALA A 77 -9.42 11.10 -7.78
CA ALA A 77 -9.50 10.78 -9.20
C ALA A 77 -9.77 9.29 -9.49
N HIS A 78 -9.44 8.40 -8.55
CA HIS A 78 -9.68 6.96 -8.67
C HIS A 78 -10.84 6.49 -7.79
N GLU A 79 -10.94 7.03 -6.58
CA GLU A 79 -11.81 6.57 -5.51
C GLU A 79 -12.73 7.71 -5.02
N ALA A 80 -13.44 8.35 -5.95
CA ALA A 80 -14.29 9.51 -5.65
C ALA A 80 -15.24 9.33 -4.44
N PRO A 81 -15.88 8.15 -4.19
CA PRO A 81 -16.71 7.96 -3.02
C PRO A 81 -15.99 8.07 -1.68
N LEU A 82 -14.66 7.83 -1.64
CA LEU A 82 -13.85 7.96 -0.41
C LEU A 82 -13.49 9.42 -0.08
N ASP A 83 -13.56 10.32 -1.05
CA ASP A 83 -13.14 11.72 -0.90
C ASP A 83 -13.81 12.41 0.33
N LYS A 84 -15.12 12.29 0.45
CA LYS A 84 -15.87 12.88 1.59
C LYS A 84 -15.44 12.39 2.97
N VAL A 85 -14.81 11.20 3.02
CA VAL A 85 -14.44 10.58 4.29
C VAL A 85 -12.93 10.74 4.57
N LEU A 86 -12.10 10.79 3.54
CA LEU A 86 -10.64 10.76 3.69
C LEU A 86 -9.97 12.11 3.51
N SER A 87 -10.46 12.99 2.63
CA SER A 87 -9.74 14.23 2.28
C SER A 87 -9.52 15.20 3.45
N SER A 88 -10.37 15.13 4.48
CA SER A 88 -10.23 15.97 5.68
C SER A 88 -9.46 15.31 6.82
N GLN A 89 -9.00 14.05 6.66
CA GLN A 89 -8.34 13.33 7.74
C GLN A 89 -6.82 13.40 7.61
N PRO A 90 -6.10 13.96 8.61
CA PRO A 90 -4.63 14.09 8.57
C PRO A 90 -3.88 12.75 8.43
N LYS A 91 -4.52 11.65 8.85
CA LYS A 91 -3.98 10.28 8.76
C LYS A 91 -4.24 9.61 7.40
N ALA A 92 -4.97 10.24 6.50
CA ALA A 92 -5.26 9.71 5.18
C ALA A 92 -4.38 10.39 4.13
N ILE A 93 -3.63 9.57 3.40
CA ILE A 93 -2.68 10.05 2.39
C ILE A 93 -3.14 9.58 1.02
N SER A 94 -3.38 10.55 0.13
CA SER A 94 -3.63 10.31 -1.29
C SER A 94 -2.31 10.16 -2.04
N ILE A 95 -2.13 9.03 -2.74
CA ILE A 95 -0.90 8.80 -3.52
C ILE A 95 -0.88 9.69 -4.76
N LEU A 96 -2.00 9.86 -5.45
CA LEU A 96 -2.09 10.67 -6.68
C LEU A 96 -1.78 12.14 -6.43
N ASP A 97 -2.13 12.66 -5.24
CA ASP A 97 -1.95 14.06 -4.87
C ASP A 97 -0.61 14.33 -4.14
N SER A 98 0.14 13.27 -3.82
CA SER A 98 1.38 13.37 -3.03
C SER A 98 2.59 13.91 -3.78
N GLY A 99 2.54 13.99 -5.11
CA GLY A 99 3.71 14.28 -5.95
C GLY A 99 4.77 13.14 -6.00
N LEU A 100 4.49 12.01 -5.34
CA LEU A 100 5.41 10.87 -5.23
C LEU A 100 5.61 10.12 -6.53
N VAL A 101 4.54 9.98 -7.31
CA VAL A 101 4.47 9.11 -8.49
C VAL A 101 4.46 9.90 -9.78
N LYS A 102 4.99 9.28 -10.84
CA LYS A 102 4.86 9.83 -12.18
C LYS A 102 3.45 9.56 -12.69
N LEU A 103 2.72 10.63 -12.99
CA LEU A 103 1.39 10.57 -13.59
C LEU A 103 1.50 10.59 -15.11
N LEU A 104 0.71 9.77 -15.77
CA LEU A 104 0.59 9.72 -17.23
C LEU A 104 -0.84 10.11 -17.62
N PRO A 105 -1.04 10.70 -18.80
CA PRO A 105 -2.39 10.93 -19.33
C PRO A 105 -3.04 9.62 -19.77
N LEU A 106 -4.35 9.57 -19.72
CA LEU A 106 -5.12 8.53 -20.39
C LEU A 106 -4.80 8.52 -21.89
N ARG A 107 -4.99 7.39 -22.54
CA ARG A 107 -4.82 7.22 -23.98
C ARG A 107 -6.12 6.79 -24.63
N ASN A 108 -6.36 7.27 -25.86
CA ASN A 108 -7.48 6.78 -26.65
C ASN A 108 -7.14 5.40 -27.26
N THR A 109 -8.11 4.80 -27.95
CA THR A 109 -7.98 3.50 -28.64
C THR A 109 -6.87 3.42 -29.70
N ARG A 110 -6.38 4.58 -30.16
CA ARG A 110 -5.24 4.70 -31.09
C ARG A 110 -3.92 4.96 -30.38
N GLY A 111 -3.88 4.87 -29.04
CA GLY A 111 -2.68 5.10 -28.22
C GLY A 111 -2.28 6.58 -28.04
N LYS A 112 -3.07 7.55 -28.57
CA LYS A 112 -2.78 8.98 -28.44
C LYS A 112 -3.16 9.46 -27.05
N ALA A 113 -2.24 10.20 -26.39
CA ALA A 113 -2.48 10.81 -25.09
C ALA A 113 -3.65 11.82 -25.16
N LEU A 114 -4.50 11.76 -24.14
CA LEU A 114 -5.63 12.68 -23.95
C LEU A 114 -5.18 13.83 -23.03
N PRO A 115 -5.20 15.09 -23.48
CA PRO A 115 -4.79 16.23 -22.66
C PRO A 115 -5.70 16.38 -21.42
N ASN A 116 -5.13 16.91 -20.35
CA ASN A 116 -5.84 17.18 -19.08
C ASN A 116 -6.50 15.95 -18.44
N THR A 117 -5.98 14.76 -18.70
CA THR A 117 -6.43 13.51 -18.06
C THR A 117 -5.30 12.86 -17.28
N VAL A 118 -5.65 12.02 -16.32
CA VAL A 118 -4.70 11.23 -15.52
C VAL A 118 -5.12 9.76 -15.57
N ASP A 119 -4.18 8.90 -15.94
CA ASP A 119 -4.33 7.46 -15.76
C ASP A 119 -4.02 7.14 -14.29
N THR A 120 -5.04 6.72 -13.59
CA THR A 120 -4.97 6.43 -12.16
C THR A 120 -4.39 5.06 -11.83
N HIS A 121 -4.11 4.22 -12.84
CA HIS A 121 -3.54 2.87 -12.68
C HIS A 121 -2.01 2.93 -12.45
N ILE A 122 -1.58 3.81 -11.60
CA ILE A 122 -0.18 4.18 -11.34
C ILE A 122 0.71 3.01 -10.91
N TRP A 123 0.13 1.97 -10.30
CA TRP A 123 0.85 0.77 -9.84
C TRP A 123 1.33 -0.14 -10.98
N LEU A 124 0.82 0.06 -12.19
CA LEU A 124 1.27 -0.67 -13.39
C LEU A 124 2.66 -0.22 -13.86
N ASP A 125 3.10 0.98 -13.47
CA ASP A 125 4.50 1.39 -13.65
C ASP A 125 5.35 0.83 -12.51
N PRO A 126 6.33 -0.08 -12.79
CA PRO A 126 7.20 -0.65 -11.77
C PRO A 126 7.96 0.40 -10.95
N ASN A 127 8.33 1.53 -11.56
CA ASN A 127 9.03 2.60 -10.85
C ASN A 127 8.10 3.29 -9.84
N ASN A 128 6.84 3.52 -10.21
CA ASN A 128 5.84 4.03 -9.28
C ASN A 128 5.58 3.04 -8.14
N ALA A 129 5.45 1.74 -8.44
CA ALA A 129 5.28 0.71 -7.41
C ALA A 129 6.44 0.73 -6.40
N VAL A 130 7.68 0.85 -6.88
CA VAL A 130 8.88 0.96 -6.03
C VAL A 130 8.84 2.24 -5.18
N ARG A 131 8.48 3.39 -5.77
CA ARG A 131 8.34 4.65 -5.02
C ARG A 131 7.30 4.55 -3.92
N ILE A 132 6.14 3.95 -4.21
CA ILE A 132 5.08 3.71 -3.24
C ILE A 132 5.60 2.81 -2.10
N GLY A 133 6.34 1.75 -2.42
CA GLY A 133 6.94 0.87 -1.42
C GLY A 133 7.89 1.59 -0.47
N PHE A 134 8.80 2.42 -0.99
CA PHE A 134 9.69 3.23 -0.17
C PHE A 134 8.96 4.30 0.65
N PHE A 135 7.91 4.88 0.10
CA PHE A 135 7.08 5.84 0.81
C PHE A 135 6.37 5.22 2.01
N ILE A 136 5.79 4.02 1.84
CA ILE A 136 5.18 3.27 2.93
C ILE A 136 6.23 2.94 4.01
N ALA A 137 7.44 2.49 3.60
CA ALA A 137 8.53 2.22 4.54
C ALA A 137 8.93 3.47 5.33
N ALA A 138 9.00 4.63 4.69
CA ALA A 138 9.31 5.90 5.35
C ALA A 138 8.25 6.26 6.40
N LEU A 139 6.97 6.24 6.03
CA LEU A 139 5.86 6.56 6.95
C LEU A 139 5.82 5.62 8.14
N ARG A 140 5.92 4.31 7.90
CA ARG A 140 5.88 3.31 8.98
C ARG A 140 7.13 3.37 9.86
N SER A 141 8.29 3.69 9.29
CA SER A 141 9.53 3.90 10.04
C SER A 141 9.48 5.11 10.98
N GLN A 142 8.69 6.14 10.63
CA GLN A 142 8.45 7.29 11.50
C GLN A 142 7.49 6.93 12.63
N GLN A 143 6.41 6.20 12.32
CA GLN A 143 5.43 5.78 13.32
C GLN A 143 5.97 4.71 14.28
N TYR A 144 6.83 3.81 13.78
CA TYR A 144 7.40 2.68 14.53
C TYR A 144 8.92 2.62 14.38
N PRO A 145 9.67 3.50 15.03
CA PRO A 145 11.14 3.58 14.90
C PRO A 145 11.88 2.28 15.23
N ALA A 146 11.34 1.48 16.15
CA ALA A 146 11.90 0.17 16.50
C ALA A 146 11.96 -0.82 15.32
N HIS A 147 11.06 -0.68 14.36
CA HIS A 147 10.99 -1.53 13.16
C HIS A 147 11.57 -0.87 11.90
N ARG A 148 12.17 0.31 12.03
CA ARG A 148 12.71 1.10 10.89
C ARG A 148 13.54 0.27 9.93
N GLN A 149 14.54 -0.46 10.46
CA GLN A 149 15.46 -1.24 9.62
C GLN A 149 14.72 -2.33 8.85
N ALA A 150 13.75 -2.98 9.46
CA ALA A 150 12.97 -4.04 8.82
C ALA A 150 12.09 -3.50 7.68
N TYR A 151 11.39 -2.36 7.87
CA TYR A 151 10.63 -1.71 6.79
C TYR A 151 11.50 -1.35 5.61
N TRP A 152 12.68 -0.74 5.84
CA TRP A 152 13.60 -0.37 4.76
C TRP A 152 14.20 -1.59 4.05
N ASN A 153 14.52 -2.66 4.77
CA ASN A 153 15.02 -3.90 4.17
C ASN A 153 13.95 -4.55 3.28
N ASN A 154 12.71 -4.59 3.75
CA ASN A 154 11.59 -5.12 2.98
C ASN A 154 11.33 -4.29 1.71
N ALA A 155 11.37 -2.96 1.81
CA ALA A 155 11.22 -2.08 0.65
C ALA A 155 12.34 -2.28 -0.39
N ARG A 156 13.60 -2.44 0.04
CA ARG A 156 14.72 -2.76 -0.86
C ARG A 156 14.54 -4.12 -1.53
N THR A 157 14.10 -5.12 -0.77
CA THR A 157 13.82 -6.46 -1.31
C THR A 157 12.69 -6.41 -2.34
N PHE A 158 11.63 -5.65 -2.06
CA PHE A 158 10.55 -5.42 -3.02
C PHE A 158 11.06 -4.73 -4.28
N ALA A 159 11.84 -3.66 -4.15
CA ALA A 159 12.43 -2.93 -5.29
C ALA A 159 13.32 -3.84 -6.15
N ALA A 160 14.16 -4.67 -5.55
CA ALA A 160 15.01 -5.62 -6.27
C ALA A 160 14.18 -6.65 -7.06
N ARG A 161 13.08 -7.15 -6.48
CA ARG A 161 12.15 -8.06 -7.18
C ARG A 161 11.46 -7.36 -8.36
N MET A 162 11.01 -6.12 -8.18
CA MET A 162 10.38 -5.33 -9.25
C MET A 162 11.36 -5.08 -10.41
N LEU A 163 12.62 -4.77 -10.10
CA LEU A 163 13.66 -4.60 -11.12
C LEU A 163 13.87 -5.89 -11.94
N LYS A 164 13.96 -7.03 -11.26
CA LYS A 164 14.11 -8.35 -11.93
C LYS A 164 12.92 -8.64 -12.86
N VAL A 165 11.70 -8.43 -12.39
CA VAL A 165 10.48 -8.61 -13.20
C VAL A 165 10.49 -7.68 -14.42
N THR A 166 10.86 -6.41 -14.24
CA THR A 166 10.97 -5.42 -15.32
C THR A 166 12.01 -5.83 -16.36
N GLN A 167 13.16 -6.33 -15.94
CA GLN A 167 14.20 -6.82 -16.83
C GLN A 167 13.74 -8.05 -17.64
N GLN A 168 13.11 -9.03 -16.98
CA GLN A 168 12.54 -10.20 -17.64
C GLN A 168 11.48 -9.81 -18.67
N TYR A 169 10.60 -8.87 -18.30
CA TYR A 169 9.58 -8.35 -19.18
C TYR A 169 10.16 -7.67 -20.42
N ASN A 170 11.18 -6.81 -20.24
CA ASN A 170 11.82 -6.13 -21.37
C ASN A 170 12.55 -7.11 -22.30
N GLN A 171 13.08 -8.22 -21.79
CA GLN A 171 13.72 -9.25 -22.59
C GLN A 171 12.72 -10.08 -23.39
N THR A 172 11.55 -10.39 -22.81
CA THR A 172 10.52 -11.22 -23.45
C THR A 172 9.50 -10.41 -24.23
N GLY A 173 9.25 -9.17 -23.86
CA GLY A 173 8.19 -8.31 -24.37
C GLY A 173 8.51 -7.62 -25.69
N GLN A 174 9.77 -7.53 -26.10
CA GLN A 174 10.16 -6.90 -27.37
C GLN A 174 9.66 -7.64 -28.62
N SER A 175 9.15 -8.87 -28.47
CA SER A 175 8.70 -9.71 -29.57
C SER A 175 7.18 -9.88 -29.69
N ARG A 176 6.38 -9.28 -28.80
CA ARG A 176 4.91 -9.46 -28.81
C ARG A 176 4.17 -8.13 -28.75
N PRO A 177 3.19 -7.87 -29.66
CA PRO A 177 2.33 -6.70 -29.56
C PRO A 177 1.46 -6.79 -28.31
N TYR A 178 1.32 -5.66 -27.58
CA TYR A 178 0.44 -5.54 -26.44
C TYR A 178 -0.99 -5.25 -26.84
N TRP A 179 -1.91 -5.99 -26.27
CA TRP A 179 -3.32 -5.64 -26.23
C TRP A 179 -3.66 -5.23 -24.80
N SER A 180 -3.88 -3.95 -24.56
CA SER A 180 -4.48 -3.47 -23.31
C SER A 180 -5.99 -3.39 -23.51
N TYR A 181 -6.75 -4.14 -22.73
CA TYR A 181 -8.20 -3.99 -22.64
C TYR A 181 -8.48 -3.00 -21.49
N HIS A 182 -9.17 -1.94 -21.81
CA HIS A 182 -9.79 -1.03 -20.86
C HIS A 182 -11.28 -1.23 -20.89
#